data_f54c31b5551409fab4f0de0860cbde94
#
_entry.id   f54c31b5551409fab4f0de0860cbde94
#
_cell.length_a   1.000
_cell.length_b   1.000
_cell.length_c   1.000
_cell.angle_alpha   90.00
_cell.angle_beta   90.00
_cell.angle_gamma   90.00
#
_symmetry.space_group_name_H-M   'P 1'
#
loop_
_entity.id
_entity.type
_entity.pdbx_description
1 polymer ?
#
loop_
_entity_poly.entity_id
_entity_poly.type
_entity_poly.pdbx_seq_one_letter_code
_entity_poly.pdbx_strand_id
1 'polypeptide(L)'
;MANEAYDAIVVGSGISGGWAAKELTEKGLRVLLLERGPNVEHVKDYKSATLAPWEVPHRGRRTQEQLNNHPNLKRDYVLNELNLDWWAHESDSPYIEEKPFTWFRGYQVGGRSLLWGRQSYRWSETDFEANAKDGIAVDWPIRYKDIAPWYSYVEKFIGVSGSKDGLDILPDGEFQPPMPMNCVEEAGAAKIKEHYKGARTWTIGRPANITQPLPGRPGCQYRNKCSLGCPFGGYFSTQASTLPAAMATGKLTLRPWSIVRRLIYDKDSQKATGVEIIDGQSNQTMEFSAKIIFLCASSFNSTAILMRSATDIWPGGLGSSSGELGHNVMDHHFRLGANGTYEGFDDKYYFGKRPTGLYIPRFRNVNGDKRDYIRGFGYQGGASRSGWSRDVAELGLGGPMKEALTEPGPWSMGITAFGEILPYHDNLIKLSDTVKDKWGMEALVMNAEIKENEQKMRVDMMNDAAEMLEVAGFKN
;
A
#
# COMPACT_ATOMS: atom_id res chain seq x y z
N MET A 1 37.63 10.19 -4.65
CA MET A 1 37.29 8.86 -4.10
C MET A 1 37.19 7.91 -5.26
N ALA A 2 37.87 6.76 -5.22
CA ALA A 2 37.81 5.78 -6.29
C ALA A 2 36.35 5.42 -6.58
N ASN A 3 35.97 5.44 -7.86
CA ASN A 3 34.65 5.05 -8.32
C ASN A 3 34.50 3.55 -8.02
N GLU A 4 33.92 3.21 -6.87
CA GLU A 4 33.57 1.80 -6.59
C GLU A 4 32.57 1.35 -7.64
N ALA A 5 33.00 0.45 -8.50
CA ALA A 5 32.15 -0.07 -9.55
C ALA A 5 31.11 -1.02 -8.95
N TYR A 6 29.85 -0.63 -8.99
CA TYR A 6 28.71 -1.49 -8.65
C TYR A 6 28.27 -2.31 -9.86
N ASP A 7 27.76 -3.49 -9.60
CA ASP A 7 27.16 -4.30 -10.67
C ASP A 7 25.74 -3.82 -10.96
N ALA A 8 25.02 -3.38 -9.91
CA ALA A 8 23.67 -2.82 -10.04
C ALA A 8 23.45 -1.63 -9.13
N ILE A 9 22.61 -0.70 -9.58
CA ILE A 9 22.02 0.38 -8.78
C ILE A 9 20.52 0.11 -8.66
N VAL A 10 20.01 0.21 -7.42
CA VAL A 10 18.58 0.15 -7.13
C VAL A 10 18.15 1.52 -6.59
N VAL A 11 17.16 2.14 -7.22
CA VAL A 11 16.66 3.46 -6.87
C VAL A 11 15.37 3.33 -6.07
N GLY A 12 15.40 3.67 -4.79
CA GLY A 12 14.31 3.53 -3.84
C GLY A 12 14.37 2.23 -3.05
N SER A 13 14.24 2.32 -1.73
CA SER A 13 14.33 1.21 -0.77
C SER A 13 12.97 0.67 -0.30
N GLY A 14 11.89 1.05 -0.97
CA GLY A 14 10.54 0.56 -0.71
C GLY A 14 10.38 -0.94 -0.98
N ILE A 15 9.14 -1.42 -1.07
CA ILE A 15 8.86 -2.85 -1.25
C ILE A 15 9.63 -3.43 -2.44
N SER A 16 9.48 -2.85 -3.63
CA SER A 16 10.13 -3.33 -4.86
C SER A 16 11.66 -3.25 -4.80
N GLY A 17 12.20 -2.12 -4.29
CA GLY A 17 13.64 -1.94 -4.21
C GLY A 17 14.30 -2.83 -3.15
N GLY A 18 13.63 -3.08 -2.03
CA GLY A 18 14.10 -4.04 -1.04
C GLY A 18 14.18 -5.45 -1.60
N TRP A 19 13.21 -5.86 -2.42
CA TRP A 19 13.25 -7.13 -3.15
C TRP A 19 14.36 -7.17 -4.18
N ALA A 20 14.51 -6.14 -5.02
CA ALA A 20 15.57 -6.08 -6.01
C ALA A 20 16.96 -6.17 -5.34
N ALA A 21 17.17 -5.41 -4.27
CA ALA A 21 18.42 -5.45 -3.51
C ALA A 21 18.72 -6.84 -2.95
N LYS A 22 17.72 -7.51 -2.34
CA LYS A 22 17.85 -8.87 -1.81
C LYS A 22 18.23 -9.85 -2.92
N GLU A 23 17.45 -9.92 -3.98
CA GLU A 23 17.65 -10.89 -5.04
C GLU A 23 19.01 -10.72 -5.76
N LEU A 24 19.42 -9.48 -6.01
CA LEU A 24 20.68 -9.18 -6.67
C LEU A 24 21.88 -9.52 -5.78
N THR A 25 21.83 -9.15 -4.50
CA THR A 25 22.94 -9.41 -3.56
C THR A 25 23.08 -10.90 -3.23
N GLU A 26 21.98 -11.64 -3.10
CA GLU A 26 22.01 -13.10 -2.92
C GLU A 26 22.55 -13.82 -4.15
N LYS A 27 22.44 -13.24 -5.36
CA LYS A 27 23.08 -13.71 -6.58
C LYS A 27 24.55 -13.28 -6.71
N GLY A 28 25.11 -12.63 -5.70
CA GLY A 28 26.51 -12.27 -5.62
C GLY A 28 26.89 -10.91 -6.20
N LEU A 29 25.93 -10.12 -6.69
CA LEU A 29 26.16 -8.82 -7.28
C LEU A 29 26.42 -7.77 -6.19
N ARG A 30 27.35 -6.82 -6.43
CA ARG A 30 27.54 -5.64 -5.59
C ARG A 30 26.49 -4.61 -5.95
N VAL A 31 25.64 -4.26 -5.00
CA VAL A 31 24.47 -3.40 -5.20
C VAL A 31 24.60 -2.11 -4.42
N LEU A 32 24.39 -0.98 -5.10
CA LEU A 32 24.16 0.32 -4.49
C LEU A 32 22.65 0.58 -4.43
N LEU A 33 22.10 0.67 -3.23
CA LEU A 33 20.70 1.02 -2.99
C LEU A 33 20.61 2.48 -2.54
N LEU A 34 20.00 3.30 -3.38
CA LEU A 34 19.83 4.73 -3.17
C LEU A 34 18.44 5.03 -2.63
N GLU A 35 18.38 5.72 -1.49
CA GLU A 35 17.12 6.15 -0.89
C GLU A 35 17.07 7.66 -0.75
N ARG A 36 15.95 8.26 -1.17
CA ARG A 36 15.75 9.71 -1.14
C ARG A 36 15.78 10.29 0.28
N GLY A 37 15.16 9.60 1.23
CA GLY A 37 14.97 10.08 2.59
C GLY A 37 15.98 9.57 3.60
N PRO A 38 15.74 9.86 4.89
CA PRO A 38 16.60 9.45 5.99
C PRO A 38 16.63 7.93 6.18
N ASN A 39 17.64 7.46 6.90
CA ASN A 39 17.63 6.10 7.40
C ASN A 39 16.55 5.91 8.48
N VAL A 40 15.93 4.75 8.47
CA VAL A 40 15.04 4.26 9.54
C VAL A 40 15.46 2.84 9.89
N GLU A 41 16.12 2.70 11.03
CA GLU A 41 16.58 1.41 11.51
C GLU A 41 15.46 0.66 12.23
N HIS A 42 15.36 -0.64 11.92
CA HIS A 42 14.37 -1.51 12.55
C HIS A 42 14.49 -1.45 14.08
N VAL A 43 13.35 -1.32 14.75
CA VAL A 43 13.20 -1.17 16.21
C VAL A 43 13.71 0.17 16.75
N LYS A 44 14.95 0.53 16.44
CA LYS A 44 15.65 1.70 17.03
C LYS A 44 14.91 3.02 16.78
N ASP A 45 14.43 3.21 15.55
CA ASP A 45 13.78 4.45 15.14
C ASP A 45 12.23 4.38 15.20
N TYR A 46 11.69 3.34 15.84
CA TYR A 46 10.24 3.22 16.04
C TYR A 46 9.81 3.90 17.34
N LYS A 47 9.43 5.17 17.25
CA LYS A 47 9.07 6.02 18.40
C LYS A 47 8.07 5.40 19.38
N SER A 48 7.20 4.52 18.89
CA SER A 48 6.15 3.88 19.71
C SER A 48 6.53 2.49 20.24
N ALA A 49 7.72 1.98 19.93
CA ALA A 49 8.06 0.58 20.19
C ALA A 49 7.89 0.18 21.67
N THR A 50 8.31 1.08 22.56
CA THR A 50 8.32 0.86 24.01
C THR A 50 7.26 1.66 24.76
N LEU A 51 6.58 2.62 24.13
CA LEU A 51 5.60 3.47 24.80
C LEU A 51 4.30 2.72 25.10
N ALA A 52 3.79 2.87 26.31
CA ALA A 52 2.44 2.52 26.66
C ALA A 52 1.44 3.52 26.04
N PRO A 53 0.16 3.13 25.85
CA PRO A 53 -0.82 4.03 25.20
C PRO A 53 -0.98 5.41 25.87
N TRP A 54 -0.81 5.48 27.17
CA TRP A 54 -0.93 6.73 27.96
C TRP A 54 0.35 7.59 27.92
N GLU A 55 1.48 7.04 27.50
CA GLU A 55 2.76 7.77 27.34
C GLU A 55 2.86 8.43 25.97
N VAL A 56 1.97 8.07 25.03
CA VAL A 56 1.96 8.66 23.70
C VAL A 56 1.44 10.10 23.79
N PRO A 57 2.23 11.10 23.35
CA PRO A 57 1.80 12.49 23.30
C PRO A 57 0.45 12.59 22.58
N HIS A 58 -0.42 13.49 23.03
CA HIS A 58 -1.78 13.68 22.49
C HIS A 58 -2.54 12.36 22.21
N ARG A 59 -2.12 11.23 22.80
CA ARG A 59 -2.66 9.88 22.57
C ARG A 59 -2.69 9.47 21.09
N GLY A 60 -1.69 9.92 20.33
CA GLY A 60 -1.58 9.70 18.89
C GLY A 60 -2.50 10.59 18.04
N ARG A 61 -3.23 11.52 18.64
CA ARG A 61 -4.03 12.52 17.92
C ARG A 61 -3.10 13.61 17.38
N ARG A 62 -3.39 14.04 16.17
CA ARG A 62 -2.65 15.13 15.52
C ARG A 62 -3.10 16.47 16.06
N THR A 63 -2.17 17.39 16.30
CA THR A 63 -2.49 18.77 16.63
C THR A 63 -2.99 19.53 15.40
N GLN A 64 -3.68 20.64 15.61
CA GLN A 64 -4.13 21.48 14.49
C GLN A 64 -2.95 22.04 13.68
N GLU A 65 -1.84 22.34 14.33
CA GLU A 65 -0.61 22.78 13.68
C GLU A 65 -0.06 21.69 12.76
N GLN A 66 0.07 20.44 13.24
CA GLN A 66 0.48 19.29 12.44
C GLN A 66 -0.41 19.08 11.23
N LEU A 67 -1.73 19.22 11.39
CA LEU A 67 -2.68 19.12 10.29
C LEU A 67 -2.54 20.25 9.27
N ASN A 68 -2.22 21.45 9.71
CA ASN A 68 -2.01 22.59 8.81
C ASN A 68 -0.72 22.45 8.02
N ASN A 69 0.34 21.90 8.63
CA ASN A 69 1.63 21.66 7.99
C ASN A 69 1.61 20.48 7.00
N HIS A 70 0.57 19.63 7.07
CA HIS A 70 0.41 18.45 6.22
C HIS A 70 -0.99 18.39 5.58
N PRO A 71 -1.37 19.33 4.70
CA PRO A 71 -2.74 19.46 4.20
C PRO A 71 -3.22 18.22 3.44
N ASN A 72 -2.35 17.54 2.68
CA ASN A 72 -2.72 16.35 1.94
C ASN A 72 -2.86 15.12 2.84
N LEU A 73 -2.07 15.06 3.90
CA LEU A 73 -2.11 13.96 4.86
C LEU A 73 -3.35 13.99 5.76
N LYS A 74 -4.12 15.09 5.81
CA LYS A 74 -5.42 15.12 6.52
C LYS A 74 -6.36 14.01 6.08
N ARG A 75 -6.23 13.56 4.85
CA ARG A 75 -7.07 12.52 4.23
C ARG A 75 -6.58 11.10 4.54
N ASP A 76 -5.40 10.94 5.14
CA ASP A 76 -4.80 9.62 5.43
C ASP A 76 -5.31 9.05 6.75
N TYR A 77 -5.72 7.78 6.70
CA TYR A 77 -6.25 7.04 7.86
C TYR A 77 -5.16 6.42 8.75
N VAL A 78 -3.92 6.31 8.25
CA VAL A 78 -2.79 5.76 9.03
C VAL A 78 -1.87 6.84 9.60
N LEU A 79 -2.16 8.10 9.31
CA LEU A 79 -1.38 9.23 9.82
C LEU A 79 -1.57 9.36 11.33
N ASN A 80 -0.44 9.33 12.04
CA ASN A 80 -0.36 9.49 13.49
C ASN A 80 0.83 10.41 13.82
N GLU A 81 0.80 11.11 14.95
CA GLU A 81 1.91 11.98 15.30
C GLU A 81 3.26 11.25 15.43
N LEU A 82 3.23 9.95 15.76
CA LEU A 82 4.44 9.12 15.91
C LEU A 82 5.04 8.64 14.59
N ASN A 83 4.32 8.79 13.48
CA ASN A 83 4.80 8.41 12.15
C ASN A 83 4.86 9.58 11.16
N LEU A 84 4.69 10.83 11.63
CA LEU A 84 4.73 12.02 10.77
C LEU A 84 6.02 12.13 9.97
N ASP A 85 7.16 11.83 10.58
CA ASP A 85 8.47 11.93 9.93
C ASP A 85 8.68 10.89 8.81
N TRP A 86 7.79 9.91 8.70
CA TRP A 86 7.84 8.91 7.61
C TRP A 86 7.07 9.33 6.37
N TRP A 87 6.34 10.43 6.45
CA TRP A 87 5.60 10.97 5.32
C TRP A 87 6.39 12.09 4.65
N ALA A 88 6.21 12.21 3.34
CA ALA A 88 6.77 13.34 2.61
C ALA A 88 6.07 14.62 3.01
N HIS A 89 6.85 15.67 3.25
CA HIS A 89 6.34 17.00 3.56
C HIS A 89 6.10 17.77 2.26
N GLU A 90 4.90 18.33 2.10
CA GLU A 90 4.55 19.11 0.91
C GLU A 90 5.38 20.38 0.78
N SER A 91 5.86 20.96 1.88
CA SER A 91 6.80 22.11 1.88
C SER A 91 8.13 21.79 1.20
N ASP A 92 8.61 20.54 1.36
CA ASP A 92 9.87 20.09 0.79
C ASP A 92 9.71 19.53 -0.64
N SER A 93 8.58 18.86 -0.87
CA SER A 93 8.29 18.14 -2.12
C SER A 93 6.85 18.37 -2.54
N PRO A 94 6.53 19.58 -3.04
CA PRO A 94 5.18 19.90 -3.52
C PRO A 94 4.80 19.08 -4.74
N TYR A 95 3.51 18.96 -4.98
CA TYR A 95 2.94 18.53 -6.24
C TYR A 95 1.68 19.35 -6.54
N ILE A 96 1.24 19.38 -7.78
CA ILE A 96 0.11 20.17 -8.24
C ILE A 96 -1.03 19.24 -8.62
N GLU A 97 -2.21 19.49 -8.07
CA GLU A 97 -3.45 18.81 -8.47
C GLU A 97 -4.18 19.65 -9.53
N GLU A 98 -4.02 19.33 -10.80
CA GLU A 98 -4.91 19.89 -11.86
C GLU A 98 -6.32 19.34 -11.70
N LYS A 99 -6.42 18.06 -11.27
CA LYS A 99 -7.62 17.41 -10.79
C LYS A 99 -7.35 16.82 -9.40
N PRO A 100 -8.36 16.73 -8.51
CA PRO A 100 -8.16 16.24 -7.14
C PRO A 100 -7.53 14.86 -7.10
N PHE A 101 -6.32 14.77 -6.60
CA PHE A 101 -5.55 13.53 -6.45
C PHE A 101 -4.76 13.54 -5.16
N THR A 102 -5.03 12.62 -4.26
CA THR A 102 -4.32 12.52 -2.99
C THR A 102 -3.13 11.57 -3.11
N TRP A 103 -1.94 12.12 -3.16
CA TRP A 103 -0.72 11.32 -3.31
C TRP A 103 0.02 11.14 -1.99
N PHE A 104 -0.11 9.98 -1.38
CA PHE A 104 0.59 9.60 -0.16
C PHE A 104 1.98 9.05 -0.44
N ARG A 105 3.02 9.66 0.13
CA ARG A 105 4.43 9.33 -0.10
C ARG A 105 5.16 9.10 1.21
N GLY A 106 6.01 8.08 1.25
CA GLY A 106 6.96 7.87 2.34
C GLY A 106 8.39 8.02 1.81
N TYR A 107 9.12 9.00 2.32
CA TYR A 107 10.49 9.31 1.90
C TYR A 107 11.48 9.00 3.04
N GLN A 108 11.65 7.73 3.33
CA GLN A 108 12.64 7.17 4.24
C GLN A 108 13.04 5.78 3.77
N VAL A 109 14.14 5.25 4.30
CA VAL A 109 14.50 3.85 4.06
C VAL A 109 13.30 2.95 4.37
N GLY A 110 12.98 2.06 3.45
CA GLY A 110 11.79 1.21 3.49
C GLY A 110 10.53 1.78 2.88
N GLY A 111 10.49 3.09 2.62
CA GLY A 111 9.36 3.74 2.00
C GLY A 111 8.03 3.38 2.65
N ARG A 112 7.00 3.19 1.84
CA ARG A 112 5.66 2.83 2.34
C ARG A 112 5.52 1.42 2.90
N SER A 113 6.57 0.58 2.88
CA SER A 113 6.51 -0.73 3.53
C SER A 113 6.24 -0.65 5.04
N LEU A 114 6.56 0.50 5.68
CA LEU A 114 6.21 0.78 7.07
C LEU A 114 4.74 1.19 7.29
N LEU A 115 4.07 1.67 6.24
CA LEU A 115 2.80 2.41 6.31
C LEU A 115 1.64 1.76 5.52
N TRP A 116 1.86 0.64 4.86
CA TRP A 116 0.88 0.00 3.99
C TRP A 116 -0.16 -0.85 4.73
N GLY A 117 -1.26 -1.21 4.05
CA GLY A 117 -2.35 -2.01 4.62
C GLY A 117 -2.05 -3.50 4.77
N ARG A 118 -0.96 -3.99 4.22
CA ARG A 118 -0.46 -5.38 4.28
C ARG A 118 -1.32 -6.40 3.54
N GLN A 119 -2.35 -5.99 2.85
CA GLN A 119 -3.21 -6.88 2.06
C GLN A 119 -2.42 -7.43 0.87
N SER A 120 -2.46 -8.75 0.70
CA SER A 120 -1.60 -9.47 -0.24
C SER A 120 -2.42 -10.51 -1.00
N TYR A 121 -3.15 -10.04 -2.00
CA TYR A 121 -3.99 -10.89 -2.85
C TYR A 121 -3.27 -11.20 -4.16
N ARG A 122 -3.46 -12.42 -4.68
CA ARG A 122 -3.04 -12.78 -6.04
C ARG A 122 -4.03 -12.22 -7.04
N TRP A 123 -3.55 -11.67 -8.12
CA TRP A 123 -4.35 -11.46 -9.30
C TRP A 123 -4.69 -12.80 -9.94
N SER A 124 -5.91 -12.90 -10.45
CA SER A 124 -6.39 -14.08 -11.16
C SER A 124 -6.09 -14.01 -12.66
N GLU A 125 -6.33 -15.08 -13.40
CA GLU A 125 -6.25 -15.06 -14.87
C GLU A 125 -7.17 -13.98 -15.46
N THR A 126 -8.35 -13.77 -14.85
CA THR A 126 -9.29 -12.70 -15.26
C THR A 126 -8.65 -11.32 -15.24
N ASP A 127 -7.79 -11.03 -14.27
CA ASP A 127 -7.11 -9.74 -14.16
C ASP A 127 -6.03 -9.57 -15.24
N PHE A 128 -5.27 -10.63 -15.53
CA PHE A 128 -4.22 -10.62 -16.57
C PHE A 128 -4.77 -10.52 -17.98
N GLU A 129 -5.96 -11.06 -18.24
CA GLU A 129 -6.61 -11.03 -19.55
C GLU A 129 -7.55 -9.82 -19.75
N ALA A 130 -7.77 -9.04 -18.70
CA ALA A 130 -8.82 -8.04 -18.67
C ALA A 130 -8.70 -7.00 -19.79
N ASN A 131 -7.48 -6.49 -20.08
CA ASN A 131 -7.28 -5.52 -21.15
C ASN A 131 -7.65 -6.09 -22.53
N ALA A 132 -7.22 -7.31 -22.81
CA ALA A 132 -7.52 -7.98 -24.07
C ALA A 132 -9.03 -8.28 -24.22
N LYS A 133 -9.68 -8.75 -23.14
CA LYS A 133 -11.12 -9.08 -23.14
C LYS A 133 -12.00 -7.84 -23.26
N ASP A 134 -11.61 -6.76 -22.62
CA ASP A 134 -12.38 -5.51 -22.64
C ASP A 134 -12.05 -4.63 -23.85
N GLY A 135 -11.00 -4.96 -24.61
CA GLY A 135 -10.57 -4.21 -25.80
C GLY A 135 -10.02 -2.82 -25.48
N ILE A 136 -9.41 -2.64 -24.32
CA ILE A 136 -8.83 -1.38 -23.85
C ILE A 136 -7.34 -1.53 -23.52
N ALA A 137 -6.60 -0.44 -23.62
CA ALA A 137 -5.17 -0.39 -23.34
C ALA A 137 -4.37 -1.50 -24.08
N VAL A 138 -3.28 -1.97 -23.47
CA VAL A 138 -2.39 -3.00 -24.03
C VAL A 138 -2.56 -4.28 -23.23
N ASP A 139 -2.66 -5.42 -23.93
CA ASP A 139 -2.68 -6.73 -23.28
C ASP A 139 -1.39 -6.98 -22.49
N TRP A 140 -1.51 -7.64 -21.33
CA TRP A 140 -0.36 -8.02 -20.54
C TRP A 140 0.45 -9.10 -21.28
N PRO A 141 1.80 -8.98 -21.36
CA PRO A 141 2.64 -9.99 -22.00
C PRO A 141 2.82 -11.26 -21.15
N ILE A 142 2.20 -11.33 -19.99
CA ILE A 142 2.24 -12.44 -19.03
C ILE A 142 0.82 -12.87 -18.64
N ARG A 143 0.71 -14.10 -18.11
CA ARG A 143 -0.52 -14.69 -17.58
C ARG A 143 -0.30 -15.18 -16.15
N TYR A 144 -1.36 -15.54 -15.46
CA TYR A 144 -1.27 -16.00 -14.07
C TYR A 144 -0.25 -17.12 -13.87
N LYS A 145 -0.21 -18.10 -14.78
CA LYS A 145 0.76 -19.23 -14.71
C LYS A 145 2.23 -18.81 -14.70
N ASP A 146 2.55 -17.68 -15.36
CA ASP A 146 3.92 -17.18 -15.47
C ASP A 146 4.38 -16.53 -14.15
N ILE A 147 3.43 -15.98 -13.38
CA ILE A 147 3.71 -15.26 -12.12
C ILE A 147 3.42 -16.09 -10.87
N ALA A 148 2.59 -17.15 -10.96
CA ALA A 148 2.16 -17.95 -9.82
C ALA A 148 3.32 -18.51 -8.96
N PRO A 149 4.44 -19.00 -9.52
CA PRO A 149 5.59 -19.46 -8.73
C PRO A 149 6.23 -18.33 -7.91
N TRP A 150 6.24 -17.12 -8.47
CA TRP A 150 6.79 -15.93 -7.80
C TRP A 150 5.89 -15.43 -6.67
N TYR A 151 4.57 -15.50 -6.84
CA TYR A 151 3.63 -15.28 -5.73
C TYR A 151 3.93 -16.23 -4.57
N SER A 152 4.08 -17.53 -4.84
CA SER A 152 4.41 -18.53 -3.81
C SER A 152 5.74 -18.25 -3.12
N TYR A 153 6.76 -17.84 -3.88
CA TYR A 153 8.07 -17.48 -3.34
C TYR A 153 7.97 -16.28 -2.39
N VAL A 154 7.29 -15.23 -2.84
CA VAL A 154 7.11 -14.00 -2.05
C VAL A 154 6.27 -14.26 -0.80
N GLU A 155 5.14 -14.95 -0.92
CA GLU A 155 4.23 -15.26 0.20
C GLU A 155 4.93 -16.02 1.32
N LYS A 156 5.76 -17.02 0.98
CA LYS A 156 6.58 -17.76 1.95
C LYS A 156 7.58 -16.88 2.66
N PHE A 157 8.28 -16.04 1.92
CA PHE A 157 9.33 -15.20 2.49
C PHE A 157 8.77 -14.08 3.38
N ILE A 158 7.72 -13.39 2.95
CA ILE A 158 7.15 -12.29 3.74
C ILE A 158 6.23 -12.78 4.86
N GLY A 159 5.69 -14.00 4.73
CA GLY A 159 4.77 -14.60 5.67
C GLY A 159 3.35 -14.05 5.50
N VAL A 160 2.71 -14.36 4.39
CA VAL A 160 1.28 -14.07 4.20
C VAL A 160 0.46 -15.08 4.98
N SER A 161 -0.49 -14.65 5.81
CA SER A 161 -1.46 -15.51 6.46
C SER A 161 -2.81 -15.44 5.75
N GLY A 162 -3.53 -16.55 5.64
CA GLY A 162 -4.81 -16.56 4.95
C GLY A 162 -5.41 -17.96 4.81
N SER A 163 -6.67 -18.01 4.40
CA SER A 163 -7.35 -19.25 4.07
C SER A 163 -7.22 -19.59 2.59
N LYS A 164 -7.30 -20.90 2.29
CA LYS A 164 -7.44 -21.41 0.92
C LYS A 164 -8.92 -21.63 0.68
N ASP A 165 -9.49 -20.84 -0.20
CA ASP A 165 -10.94 -20.76 -0.41
C ASP A 165 -11.39 -21.44 -1.71
N GLY A 166 -10.46 -21.83 -2.60
CA GLY A 166 -10.73 -22.51 -3.87
C GLY A 166 -11.49 -21.65 -4.87
N LEU A 167 -11.29 -20.32 -4.85
CA LEU A 167 -11.98 -19.39 -5.74
C LEU A 167 -11.10 -19.02 -6.93
N ASP A 168 -11.58 -19.19 -8.14
CA ASP A 168 -10.85 -18.84 -9.37
C ASP A 168 -10.49 -17.34 -9.41
N ILE A 169 -11.40 -16.49 -8.95
CA ILE A 169 -11.22 -15.04 -8.90
C ILE A 169 -10.27 -14.59 -7.77
N LEU A 170 -9.97 -15.45 -6.82
CA LEU A 170 -9.04 -15.21 -5.72
C LEU A 170 -8.14 -16.43 -5.53
N PRO A 171 -7.15 -16.66 -6.41
CA PRO A 171 -6.33 -17.86 -6.39
C PRO A 171 -5.68 -18.11 -5.03
N ASP A 172 -5.63 -19.37 -4.63
CA ASP A 172 -4.99 -19.78 -3.40
C ASP A 172 -3.47 -19.71 -3.51
N GLY A 173 -2.84 -19.46 -2.37
CA GLY A 173 -1.39 -19.29 -2.24
C GLY A 173 -0.76 -20.16 -1.17
N GLU A 174 0.50 -19.84 -0.87
CA GLU A 174 1.31 -20.53 0.15
C GLU A 174 1.26 -19.76 1.48
N PHE A 175 0.11 -19.89 2.15
CA PHE A 175 -0.18 -19.10 3.34
C PHE A 175 0.21 -19.78 4.63
N GLN A 176 0.58 -18.97 5.62
CA GLN A 176 0.54 -19.36 7.01
C GLN A 176 -0.92 -19.49 7.49
N PRO A 177 -1.21 -20.18 8.60
CA PRO A 177 -2.56 -20.29 9.12
C PRO A 177 -3.26 -18.94 9.21
N PRO A 178 -4.54 -18.85 8.85
CA PRO A 178 -5.29 -17.60 8.88
C PRO A 178 -5.47 -17.10 10.31
N MET A 179 -5.62 -15.81 10.48
CA MET A 179 -6.17 -15.24 11.69
C MET A 179 -7.67 -15.54 11.75
N PRO A 180 -8.25 -15.96 12.89
CA PRO A 180 -9.66 -16.31 12.96
C PRO A 180 -10.57 -15.09 12.74
N MET A 181 -11.74 -15.32 12.18
CA MET A 181 -12.86 -14.40 12.24
C MET A 181 -13.34 -14.27 13.69
N ASN A 182 -13.99 -13.18 14.04
CA ASN A 182 -14.72 -13.07 15.29
C ASN A 182 -16.15 -13.62 15.15
N CYS A 183 -16.86 -13.77 16.28
CA CYS A 183 -18.19 -14.38 16.31
C CYS A 183 -19.20 -13.70 15.37
N VAL A 184 -19.15 -12.39 15.21
CA VAL A 184 -20.07 -11.62 14.35
C VAL A 184 -19.72 -11.84 12.88
N GLU A 185 -18.44 -11.86 12.55
CA GLU A 185 -17.95 -12.13 11.20
C GLU A 185 -18.30 -13.55 10.75
N GLU A 186 -18.13 -14.55 11.63
CA GLU A 186 -18.49 -15.94 11.35
C GLU A 186 -20.01 -16.10 11.11
N ALA A 187 -20.82 -15.47 11.96
CA ALA A 187 -22.28 -15.50 11.81
C ALA A 187 -22.73 -14.80 10.51
N GLY A 188 -22.12 -13.66 10.19
CA GLY A 188 -22.37 -12.93 8.94
C GLY A 188 -21.95 -13.74 7.71
N ALA A 189 -20.75 -14.32 7.71
CA ALA A 189 -20.27 -15.15 6.61
C ALA A 189 -21.17 -16.36 6.32
N ALA A 190 -21.70 -17.01 7.38
CA ALA A 190 -22.64 -18.11 7.22
C ALA A 190 -23.93 -17.67 6.52
N LYS A 191 -24.54 -16.55 6.93
CA LYS A 191 -25.75 -15.99 6.32
C LYS A 191 -25.52 -15.57 4.85
N ILE A 192 -24.39 -14.93 4.57
CA ILE A 192 -24.00 -14.55 3.20
C ILE A 192 -23.89 -15.79 2.31
N LYS A 193 -23.21 -16.84 2.78
CA LYS A 193 -23.06 -18.09 2.03
C LYS A 193 -24.40 -18.75 1.73
N GLU A 194 -25.30 -18.79 2.71
CA GLU A 194 -26.64 -19.35 2.57
C GLU A 194 -27.49 -18.56 1.57
N HIS A 195 -27.55 -17.22 1.74
CA HIS A 195 -28.39 -16.34 0.93
C HIS A 195 -27.95 -16.31 -0.53
N TYR A 196 -26.67 -16.14 -0.78
CA TYR A 196 -26.13 -16.03 -2.14
C TYR A 196 -25.69 -17.38 -2.72
N LYS A 197 -25.91 -18.49 -2.02
CA LYS A 197 -25.58 -19.87 -2.49
C LYS A 197 -24.12 -20.00 -2.96
N GLY A 198 -23.22 -19.28 -2.31
CA GLY A 198 -21.79 -19.24 -2.64
C GLY A 198 -21.38 -18.26 -3.74
N ALA A 199 -22.31 -17.55 -4.39
CA ALA A 199 -21.97 -16.54 -5.40
C ALA A 199 -21.24 -15.32 -4.82
N ARG A 200 -21.43 -15.05 -3.53
CA ARG A 200 -20.65 -14.06 -2.78
C ARG A 200 -20.02 -14.74 -1.57
N THR A 201 -18.74 -14.50 -1.36
CA THR A 201 -17.97 -15.16 -0.27
C THR A 201 -17.38 -14.11 0.63
N TRP A 202 -17.61 -14.25 1.94
CA TRP A 202 -16.85 -13.55 2.93
C TRP A 202 -15.74 -14.46 3.44
N THR A 203 -14.50 -14.05 3.23
CA THR A 203 -13.32 -14.78 3.71
C THR A 203 -12.47 -13.89 4.61
N ILE A 204 -11.57 -14.49 5.35
CA ILE A 204 -10.58 -13.71 6.10
C ILE A 204 -9.59 -13.04 5.15
N GLY A 205 -9.21 -11.79 5.42
CA GLY A 205 -8.18 -11.12 4.63
C GLY A 205 -6.84 -11.87 4.62
N ARG A 206 -6.06 -11.67 3.57
CA ARG A 206 -4.73 -12.27 3.37
C ARG A 206 -3.63 -11.24 3.62
N PRO A 207 -3.33 -10.87 4.87
CA PRO A 207 -2.30 -9.88 5.16
C PRO A 207 -0.91 -10.49 5.19
N ALA A 208 0.09 -9.69 4.85
CA ALA A 208 1.49 -10.00 5.11
C ALA A 208 1.84 -9.80 6.61
N ASN A 209 1.07 -10.45 7.47
CA ASN A 209 1.27 -10.52 8.91
C ASN A 209 1.45 -11.98 9.30
N ILE A 210 2.57 -12.29 9.95
CA ILE A 210 2.94 -13.67 10.28
C ILE A 210 2.16 -14.17 11.50
N THR A 211 1.60 -15.34 11.37
CA THR A 211 0.91 -16.06 12.46
C THR A 211 1.79 -17.14 13.09
N GLN A 212 2.80 -17.59 12.37
CA GLN A 212 3.85 -18.50 12.83
C GLN A 212 5.22 -17.84 12.68
N PRO A 213 6.18 -18.11 13.58
CA PRO A 213 7.52 -17.51 13.50
C PRO A 213 8.22 -17.80 12.17
N LEU A 214 8.92 -16.80 11.66
CA LEU A 214 9.92 -16.90 10.60
C LEU A 214 11.30 -16.54 11.16
N PRO A 215 12.41 -16.91 10.52
CA PRO A 215 13.74 -16.55 10.99
C PRO A 215 13.87 -15.04 11.30
N GLY A 216 14.23 -14.73 12.55
CA GLY A 216 14.36 -13.36 13.05
C GLY A 216 13.04 -12.57 13.21
N ARG A 217 11.89 -13.18 12.96
CA ARG A 217 10.57 -12.53 13.02
C ARG A 217 9.58 -13.42 13.79
N PRO A 218 9.33 -13.16 15.09
CA PRO A 218 8.29 -13.83 15.84
C PRO A 218 6.90 -13.47 15.35
N GLY A 219 5.90 -14.30 15.62
CA GLY A 219 4.51 -14.09 15.20
C GLY A 219 3.93 -12.76 15.68
N CYS A 220 2.83 -12.36 15.07
CA CYS A 220 2.11 -11.12 15.42
C CYS A 220 1.68 -11.12 16.88
N GLN A 221 1.96 -10.02 17.59
CA GLN A 221 1.64 -9.84 19.01
C GLN A 221 0.33 -9.07 19.25
N TYR A 222 -0.48 -8.85 18.23
CA TYR A 222 -1.79 -8.15 18.28
C TYR A 222 -1.76 -6.79 18.99
N ARG A 223 -0.64 -6.04 18.86
CA ARG A 223 -0.41 -4.77 19.55
C ARG A 223 -1.14 -3.56 18.97
N ASN A 224 -1.77 -3.69 17.81
CA ASN A 224 -2.42 -2.59 17.07
C ASN A 224 -1.47 -1.40 16.75
N LYS A 225 -0.19 -1.67 16.45
CA LYS A 225 0.82 -0.66 16.12
C LYS A 225 1.40 -0.84 14.71
N CYS A 226 0.65 -1.43 13.79
CA CYS A 226 1.17 -1.80 12.47
C CYS A 226 1.56 -0.61 11.58
N SER A 227 1.00 0.57 11.79
CA SER A 227 1.38 1.80 11.08
C SER A 227 2.46 2.63 11.80
N LEU A 228 2.99 2.14 12.92
CA LEU A 228 3.95 2.83 13.78
C LEU A 228 5.31 2.10 13.87
N GLY A 229 5.53 1.10 13.00
CA GLY A 229 6.66 0.19 13.09
C GLY A 229 6.43 -0.94 14.11
N CYS A 230 6.59 -2.19 13.66
CA CYS A 230 6.45 -3.36 14.50
C CYS A 230 7.84 -3.84 14.96
N PRO A 231 8.20 -3.70 16.25
CA PRO A 231 9.52 -4.12 16.74
C PRO A 231 9.74 -5.63 16.65
N PHE A 232 8.67 -6.41 16.52
CA PHE A 232 8.74 -7.86 16.34
C PHE A 232 8.84 -8.29 14.87
N GLY A 233 8.81 -7.36 13.91
CA GLY A 233 8.72 -7.75 12.50
C GLY A 233 7.48 -8.59 12.16
N GLY A 234 6.41 -8.48 12.96
CA GLY A 234 5.20 -9.28 12.81
C GLY A 234 4.40 -9.00 11.53
N TYR A 235 4.69 -7.91 10.83
CA TYR A 235 4.25 -7.68 9.46
C TYR A 235 5.44 -7.44 8.52
N PHE A 236 5.24 -7.63 7.24
CA PHE A 236 6.28 -7.36 6.26
C PHE A 236 6.56 -5.87 6.13
N SER A 237 7.80 -5.49 6.42
CA SER A 237 8.44 -4.24 6.02
C SER A 237 9.83 -4.56 5.50
N THR A 238 10.38 -3.72 4.65
CA THR A 238 11.74 -3.91 4.12
C THR A 238 12.77 -3.95 5.24
N GLN A 239 12.62 -3.12 6.27
CA GLN A 239 13.52 -3.10 7.43
C GLN A 239 13.53 -4.41 8.23
N ALA A 240 12.40 -5.11 8.29
CA ALA A 240 12.30 -6.34 9.07
C ALA A 240 12.59 -7.61 8.26
N SER A 241 12.81 -7.51 6.95
CA SER A 241 12.87 -8.70 6.10
C SER A 241 13.89 -8.59 4.95
N THR A 242 13.57 -7.90 3.85
CA THR A 242 14.42 -7.90 2.64
C THR A 242 15.74 -7.15 2.82
N LEU A 243 15.78 -6.03 3.54
CA LEU A 243 17.03 -5.31 3.79
C LEU A 243 17.99 -6.10 4.69
N PRO A 244 17.57 -6.69 5.82
CA PRO A 244 18.45 -7.57 6.60
C PRO A 244 19.01 -8.73 5.79
N ALA A 245 18.20 -9.36 4.93
CA ALA A 245 18.66 -10.43 4.07
C ALA A 245 19.73 -9.96 3.06
N ALA A 246 19.49 -8.81 2.41
CA ALA A 246 20.46 -8.21 1.50
C ALA A 246 21.76 -7.80 2.21
N MET A 247 21.66 -7.20 3.38
CA MET A 247 22.82 -6.77 4.19
C MET A 247 23.66 -7.97 4.64
N ALA A 248 23.03 -9.08 5.00
CA ALA A 248 23.71 -10.30 5.44
C ALA A 248 24.67 -10.90 4.38
N THR A 249 24.46 -10.57 3.11
CA THR A 249 25.35 -11.00 2.00
C THR A 249 26.70 -10.27 1.99
N GLY A 250 26.81 -9.12 2.67
CA GLY A 250 27.96 -8.23 2.62
C GLY A 250 28.16 -7.51 1.28
N LYS A 251 27.15 -7.55 0.38
CA LYS A 251 27.23 -6.99 -0.98
C LYS A 251 26.32 -5.77 -1.21
N LEU A 252 25.58 -5.36 -0.19
CA LEU A 252 24.72 -4.18 -0.24
C LEU A 252 25.42 -2.94 0.32
N THR A 253 25.45 -1.86 -0.46
CA THR A 253 25.71 -0.52 0.01
C THR A 253 24.37 0.25 0.02
N LEU A 254 23.84 0.53 1.19
CA LEU A 254 22.65 1.38 1.36
C LEU A 254 23.09 2.83 1.58
N ARG A 255 22.63 3.74 0.73
CA ARG A 255 22.91 5.16 0.84
C ARG A 255 21.61 5.97 0.96
N PRO A 256 21.22 6.36 2.21
CA PRO A 256 20.16 7.32 2.46
C PRO A 256 20.50 8.71 1.92
N TRP A 257 19.51 9.62 1.93
CA TRP A 257 19.67 11.01 1.47
C TRP A 257 20.21 11.14 0.04
N SER A 258 19.87 10.19 -0.83
CA SER A 258 20.31 10.13 -2.22
C SER A 258 19.13 10.34 -3.16
N ILE A 259 18.93 11.57 -3.55
CA ILE A 259 17.79 11.98 -4.37
C ILE A 259 18.18 11.81 -5.83
N VAL A 260 17.74 10.69 -6.44
CA VAL A 260 18.02 10.45 -7.87
C VAL A 260 17.24 11.44 -8.71
N ARG A 261 17.95 12.29 -9.43
CA ARG A 261 17.39 13.32 -10.29
C ARG A 261 17.09 12.77 -11.67
N ARG A 262 18.06 12.07 -12.29
CA ARG A 262 17.97 11.53 -13.64
C ARG A 262 18.87 10.32 -13.85
N LEU A 263 18.61 9.58 -14.91
CA LEU A 263 19.52 8.57 -15.44
C LEU A 263 20.57 9.22 -16.34
N ILE A 264 21.74 8.64 -16.39
CA ILE A 264 22.82 8.98 -17.32
C ILE A 264 22.70 8.04 -18.52
N TYR A 265 22.36 8.56 -19.68
CA TYR A 265 22.24 7.81 -20.92
C TYR A 265 23.47 8.01 -21.79
N ASP A 266 24.09 6.91 -22.17
CA ASP A 266 25.18 6.88 -23.14
C ASP A 266 24.61 6.56 -24.53
N LYS A 267 24.72 7.54 -25.45
CA LYS A 267 24.19 7.43 -26.81
C LYS A 267 24.96 6.46 -27.70
N ASP A 268 26.26 6.24 -27.43
CA ASP A 268 27.09 5.38 -28.25
C ASP A 268 26.78 3.89 -27.96
N SER A 269 26.64 3.54 -26.70
CA SER A 269 26.22 2.19 -26.29
C SER A 269 24.70 2.01 -26.25
N GLN A 270 23.91 3.06 -26.38
CA GLN A 270 22.46 3.09 -26.27
C GLN A 270 21.94 2.52 -24.95
N LYS A 271 22.62 2.80 -23.84
CA LYS A 271 22.30 2.28 -22.51
C LYS A 271 22.24 3.37 -21.45
N ALA A 272 21.42 3.12 -20.43
CA ALA A 272 21.55 3.86 -19.17
C ALA A 272 22.76 3.27 -18.41
N THR A 273 23.77 4.10 -18.15
CA THR A 273 25.05 3.70 -17.56
C THR A 273 25.23 4.13 -16.12
N GLY A 274 24.34 4.99 -15.62
CA GLY A 274 24.44 5.51 -14.27
C GLY A 274 23.24 6.35 -13.86
N VAL A 275 23.37 6.96 -12.70
CA VAL A 275 22.41 7.91 -12.16
C VAL A 275 23.13 9.15 -11.65
N GLU A 276 22.49 10.31 -11.81
CA GLU A 276 22.84 11.55 -11.15
C GLU A 276 21.94 11.73 -9.93
N ILE A 277 22.56 12.01 -8.79
CA ILE A 277 21.84 12.28 -7.54
C ILE A 277 22.13 13.67 -7.04
N ILE A 278 21.21 14.19 -6.22
CA ILE A 278 21.46 15.30 -5.30
C ILE A 278 21.56 14.70 -3.91
N ASP A 279 22.66 14.98 -3.20
CA ASP A 279 22.79 14.61 -1.79
C ASP A 279 21.87 15.51 -0.96
N GLY A 280 20.89 14.90 -0.29
CA GLY A 280 19.82 15.61 0.42
C GLY A 280 20.27 16.42 1.61
N GLN A 281 21.50 16.20 2.10
CA GLN A 281 22.09 16.90 3.25
C GLN A 281 23.02 18.03 2.81
N SER A 282 23.87 17.79 1.81
CA SER A 282 24.87 18.75 1.35
C SER A 282 24.46 19.55 0.11
N ASN A 283 23.38 19.16 -0.56
CA ASN A 283 22.93 19.65 -1.87
C ASN A 283 23.97 19.48 -3.01
N GLN A 284 24.98 18.65 -2.80
CA GLN A 284 25.97 18.36 -3.84
C GLN A 284 25.43 17.35 -4.84
N THR A 285 25.73 17.59 -6.11
CA THR A 285 25.46 16.63 -7.19
C THR A 285 26.56 15.60 -7.26
N MET A 286 26.19 14.33 -7.40
CA MET A 286 27.09 13.19 -7.51
C MET A 286 26.57 12.21 -8.57
N GLU A 287 27.49 11.46 -9.19
CA GLU A 287 27.14 10.43 -10.17
C GLU A 287 27.63 9.05 -9.70
N PHE A 288 26.81 8.05 -9.97
CA PHE A 288 27.14 6.64 -9.76
C PHE A 288 26.89 5.84 -11.03
N SER A 289 27.76 4.92 -11.33
CA SER A 289 27.66 4.05 -12.51
C SER A 289 27.43 2.59 -12.15
N ALA A 290 26.67 1.87 -12.98
CA ALA A 290 26.48 0.42 -12.89
C ALA A 290 26.02 -0.14 -14.23
N LYS A 291 26.15 -1.48 -14.37
CA LYS A 291 25.72 -2.19 -15.58
C LYS A 291 24.18 -2.33 -15.65
N ILE A 292 23.50 -2.36 -14.51
CA ILE A 292 22.05 -2.57 -14.39
C ILE A 292 21.49 -1.53 -13.43
N ILE A 293 20.36 -0.92 -13.80
CA ILE A 293 19.67 0.07 -12.98
C ILE A 293 18.21 -0.35 -12.80
N PHE A 294 17.78 -0.50 -11.55
CA PHE A 294 16.40 -0.79 -11.16
C PHE A 294 15.74 0.48 -10.64
N LEU A 295 14.74 1.00 -11.35
CA LEU A 295 13.91 2.11 -10.90
C LEU A 295 12.77 1.59 -10.02
N CYS A 296 12.95 1.70 -8.70
CA CYS A 296 12.00 1.24 -7.68
C CYS A 296 11.50 2.41 -6.80
N ALA A 297 11.46 3.63 -7.36
CA ALA A 297 11.12 4.86 -6.64
C ALA A 297 9.60 5.12 -6.55
N SER A 298 8.76 4.09 -6.67
CA SER A 298 7.31 4.18 -6.90
C SER A 298 6.97 4.68 -8.31
N SER A 299 5.77 4.39 -8.82
CA SER A 299 5.36 4.68 -10.20
C SER A 299 5.65 6.13 -10.60
N PHE A 300 5.11 7.09 -9.86
CA PHE A 300 5.22 8.50 -10.22
C PHE A 300 6.65 9.05 -10.13
N ASN A 301 7.40 8.70 -9.09
CA ASN A 301 8.79 9.15 -8.99
C ASN A 301 9.68 8.48 -10.04
N SER A 302 9.48 7.20 -10.35
CA SER A 302 10.21 6.53 -11.43
C SER A 302 9.93 7.17 -12.78
N THR A 303 8.66 7.49 -13.06
CA THR A 303 8.28 8.22 -14.28
C THR A 303 8.90 9.62 -14.31
N ALA A 304 8.90 10.35 -13.20
CA ALA A 304 9.54 11.66 -13.11
C ALA A 304 11.06 11.61 -13.38
N ILE A 305 11.73 10.58 -12.88
CA ILE A 305 13.16 10.35 -13.16
C ILE A 305 13.37 10.11 -14.66
N LEU A 306 12.54 9.30 -15.31
CA LEU A 306 12.59 9.07 -16.74
C LEU A 306 12.35 10.37 -17.55
N MET A 307 11.34 11.15 -17.18
CA MET A 307 11.06 12.46 -17.82
C MET A 307 12.24 13.43 -17.69
N ARG A 308 12.88 13.52 -16.52
CA ARG A 308 14.07 14.37 -16.29
C ARG A 308 15.33 13.84 -16.98
N SER A 309 15.29 12.60 -17.48
CA SER A 309 16.39 11.99 -18.25
C SER A 309 16.28 12.28 -19.75
N ALA A 310 15.69 13.44 -20.10
CA ALA A 310 15.57 13.87 -21.48
C ALA A 310 16.96 14.11 -22.12
N THR A 311 17.09 13.76 -23.39
CA THR A 311 18.28 13.97 -24.23
C THR A 311 17.84 14.36 -25.64
N ASP A 312 18.79 14.68 -26.51
CA ASP A 312 18.49 14.97 -27.93
C ASP A 312 17.80 13.78 -28.63
N ILE A 313 18.11 12.54 -28.21
CA ILE A 313 17.49 11.31 -28.74
C ILE A 313 16.13 11.05 -28.09
N TRP A 314 15.97 11.45 -26.83
CA TRP A 314 14.78 11.23 -26.00
C TRP A 314 14.23 12.56 -25.48
N PRO A 315 13.69 13.43 -26.34
CA PRO A 315 13.28 14.79 -25.93
C PRO A 315 12.14 14.80 -24.90
N GLY A 316 11.27 13.78 -24.90
CA GLY A 316 10.20 13.63 -23.92
C GLY A 316 10.59 12.87 -22.65
N GLY A 317 11.89 12.54 -22.47
CA GLY A 317 12.40 11.69 -21.40
C GLY A 317 12.81 10.31 -21.88
N LEU A 318 13.66 9.64 -21.13
CA LEU A 318 14.17 8.32 -21.50
C LEU A 318 13.03 7.29 -21.56
N GLY A 319 12.88 6.59 -22.68
CA GLY A 319 11.81 5.63 -22.92
C GLY A 319 10.49 6.23 -23.43
N SER A 320 10.48 7.48 -23.89
CA SER A 320 9.27 8.19 -24.35
C SER A 320 8.86 7.90 -25.80
N SER A 321 9.51 6.95 -26.50
CA SER A 321 9.27 6.70 -27.95
C SER A 321 7.84 6.27 -28.28
N SER A 322 7.13 5.63 -27.35
CA SER A 322 5.73 5.22 -27.54
C SER A 322 4.72 6.36 -27.34
N GLY A 323 5.12 7.47 -26.70
CA GLY A 323 4.22 8.53 -26.28
C GLY A 323 3.46 8.23 -24.98
N GLU A 324 3.71 7.07 -24.33
CA GLU A 324 2.96 6.63 -23.14
C GLU A 324 3.59 7.07 -21.82
N LEU A 325 4.79 7.64 -21.83
CA LEU A 325 5.48 8.04 -20.62
C LEU A 325 4.68 9.12 -19.86
N GLY A 326 4.18 8.76 -18.68
CA GLY A 326 3.38 9.64 -17.83
C GLY A 326 1.87 9.50 -18.03
N HIS A 327 1.41 8.79 -19.05
CA HIS A 327 0.00 8.54 -19.34
C HIS A 327 -0.54 7.30 -18.61
N ASN A 328 -1.85 7.04 -18.75
CA ASN A 328 -2.54 5.86 -18.22
C ASN A 328 -2.46 5.75 -16.70
N VAL A 329 -2.56 6.86 -15.99
CA VAL A 329 -2.54 6.87 -14.53
C VAL A 329 -3.76 6.15 -14.00
N MET A 330 -3.51 5.07 -13.27
CA MET A 330 -4.51 4.25 -12.61
C MET A 330 -4.33 4.30 -11.10
N ASP A 331 -5.43 4.23 -10.39
CA ASP A 331 -5.51 3.98 -8.95
C ASP A 331 -6.76 3.13 -8.70
N HIS A 332 -6.98 2.69 -7.49
CA HIS A 332 -8.29 2.18 -7.11
C HIS A 332 -9.13 3.33 -6.54
N HIS A 333 -10.40 3.39 -6.93
CA HIS A 333 -11.36 4.27 -6.30
C HIS A 333 -12.01 3.55 -5.12
N PHE A 334 -12.10 4.20 -3.98
CA PHE A 334 -12.57 3.63 -2.73
C PHE A 334 -13.32 4.69 -1.88
N ARG A 335 -13.51 4.45 -0.59
CA ARG A 335 -14.30 5.26 0.36
C ARG A 335 -15.81 5.20 0.08
N LEU A 336 -16.26 4.11 -0.51
CA LEU A 336 -17.65 3.75 -0.67
C LEU A 336 -17.88 2.42 0.02
N GLY A 337 -19.06 2.27 0.58
CA GLY A 337 -19.42 1.06 1.30
C GLY A 337 -20.60 1.30 2.21
N ALA A 338 -20.75 0.46 3.20
CA ALA A 338 -21.76 0.58 4.23
C ALA A 338 -21.22 0.17 5.59
N ASN A 339 -21.88 0.62 6.64
CA ASN A 339 -21.65 0.16 8.00
C ASN A 339 -22.97 -0.03 8.73
N GLY A 340 -22.94 -0.90 9.75
CA GLY A 340 -24.11 -1.17 10.55
C GLY A 340 -23.73 -1.72 11.91
N THR A 341 -24.70 -1.78 12.78
CA THR A 341 -24.62 -2.37 14.11
C THR A 341 -25.21 -3.79 14.12
N TYR A 342 -24.72 -4.64 14.98
CA TYR A 342 -25.18 -6.02 15.14
C TYR A 342 -25.66 -6.25 16.57
N GLU A 343 -26.88 -6.79 16.70
CA GLU A 343 -27.48 -7.16 17.98
C GLU A 343 -27.13 -8.60 18.35
N GLY A 344 -26.68 -8.82 19.56
CA GLY A 344 -26.31 -10.15 20.08
C GLY A 344 -24.80 -10.28 20.32
N PHE A 345 -24.42 -11.43 20.81
CA PHE A 345 -23.06 -11.71 21.30
C PHE A 345 -22.60 -10.72 22.39
N ASP A 346 -23.53 -10.29 23.26
CA ASP A 346 -23.23 -9.32 24.31
C ASP A 346 -22.24 -9.86 25.36
N ASP A 347 -22.19 -11.18 25.50
CA ASP A 347 -21.24 -11.92 26.35
C ASP A 347 -19.87 -12.12 25.69
N LYS A 348 -19.68 -11.72 24.44
CA LYS A 348 -18.44 -11.94 23.68
C LYS A 348 -17.63 -10.65 23.55
N TYR A 349 -16.32 -10.84 23.55
CA TYR A 349 -15.33 -9.83 23.22
C TYR A 349 -14.16 -10.50 22.52
N TYR A 350 -13.36 -9.75 21.79
CA TYR A 350 -12.14 -10.27 21.17
C TYR A 350 -10.90 -9.76 21.90
N PHE A 351 -9.87 -10.58 21.94
CA PHE A 351 -8.60 -10.22 22.56
C PHE A 351 -7.69 -9.52 21.56
N GLY A 352 -7.15 -8.37 21.97
CA GLY A 352 -6.28 -7.56 21.14
C GLY A 352 -6.98 -7.00 19.90
N LYS A 353 -6.21 -6.40 18.99
CA LYS A 353 -6.71 -5.95 17.69
C LYS A 353 -6.04 -6.73 16.57
N ARG A 354 -6.80 -7.53 15.88
CA ARG A 354 -6.36 -8.25 14.68
C ARG A 354 -5.94 -7.27 13.59
N PRO A 355 -4.78 -7.48 12.92
CA PRO A 355 -4.27 -6.57 11.90
C PRO A 355 -4.96 -6.70 10.53
N THR A 356 -5.91 -7.60 10.40
CA THR A 356 -6.71 -7.82 9.19
C THR A 356 -8.19 -7.87 9.52
N GLY A 357 -9.03 -7.79 8.52
CA GLY A 357 -10.47 -7.98 8.57
C GLY A 357 -10.94 -9.03 7.58
N LEU A 358 -12.18 -8.90 7.16
CA LEU A 358 -12.75 -9.68 6.08
C LEU A 358 -12.31 -9.16 4.72
N TYR A 359 -12.33 -10.05 3.75
CA TYR A 359 -12.24 -9.74 2.35
C TYR A 359 -13.41 -10.37 1.59
N ILE A 360 -13.99 -9.62 0.67
CA ILE A 360 -15.04 -10.09 -0.21
C ILE A 360 -14.49 -9.94 -1.62
N PRO A 361 -14.13 -11.05 -2.30
CA PRO A 361 -13.62 -11.01 -3.66
C PRO A 361 -14.67 -10.45 -4.63
N ARG A 362 -14.20 -9.98 -5.77
CA ARG A 362 -15.03 -9.55 -6.88
C ARG A 362 -16.07 -10.59 -7.25
N PHE A 363 -17.32 -10.18 -7.38
CA PHE A 363 -18.46 -11.00 -7.80
C PHE A 363 -19.30 -10.34 -8.93
N ARG A 364 -18.99 -9.09 -9.30
CA ARG A 364 -19.58 -8.39 -10.44
C ARG A 364 -18.71 -8.58 -11.68
N ASN A 365 -19.36 -8.68 -12.84
CA ASN A 365 -18.73 -8.96 -14.14
C ASN A 365 -17.85 -10.22 -14.14
N VAL A 366 -18.25 -11.24 -13.40
CA VAL A 366 -17.65 -12.59 -13.36
C VAL A 366 -18.73 -13.64 -13.31
N ASN A 367 -18.41 -14.88 -13.73
CA ASN A 367 -19.32 -16.02 -13.66
C ASN A 367 -20.70 -15.78 -14.29
N GLY A 368 -20.74 -15.00 -15.40
CA GLY A 368 -21.98 -14.70 -16.13
C GLY A 368 -22.72 -13.45 -15.63
N ASP A 369 -22.35 -12.85 -14.51
CA ASP A 369 -22.85 -11.52 -14.13
C ASP A 369 -22.34 -10.49 -15.14
N LYS A 370 -23.23 -9.59 -15.59
CA LYS A 370 -22.91 -8.52 -16.54
C LYS A 370 -23.52 -7.23 -16.07
N ARG A 371 -22.71 -6.18 -16.05
CA ARG A 371 -23.10 -4.82 -15.68
C ARG A 371 -22.94 -3.87 -16.87
N ASP A 372 -23.44 -2.66 -16.74
CA ASP A 372 -23.27 -1.57 -17.72
C ASP A 372 -21.94 -0.81 -17.56
N TYR A 373 -21.00 -1.39 -16.84
CA TYR A 373 -19.59 -1.00 -16.68
C TYR A 373 -18.69 -2.23 -16.82
N ILE A 374 -17.41 -2.02 -17.11
CA ILE A 374 -16.40 -3.08 -17.17
C ILE A 374 -15.54 -3.08 -15.90
N ARG A 375 -14.76 -4.14 -15.68
CA ARG A 375 -13.99 -4.42 -14.46
C ARG A 375 -14.90 -4.75 -13.28
N GLY A 376 -14.45 -4.47 -12.07
CA GLY A 376 -15.19 -4.77 -10.85
C GLY A 376 -14.51 -4.27 -9.61
N PHE A 377 -14.99 -4.75 -8.48
CA PHE A 377 -14.53 -4.33 -7.15
C PHE A 377 -14.62 -5.48 -6.16
N GLY A 378 -13.82 -5.39 -5.12
CA GLY A 378 -13.93 -6.22 -3.92
C GLY A 378 -14.10 -5.36 -2.69
N TYR A 379 -14.38 -5.97 -1.54
CA TYR A 379 -14.52 -5.23 -0.28
C TYR A 379 -13.50 -5.67 0.75
N GLN A 380 -13.11 -4.73 1.59
CA GLN A 380 -12.37 -4.97 2.82
C GLN A 380 -13.17 -4.41 3.99
N GLY A 381 -13.15 -5.10 5.11
CA GLY A 381 -13.87 -4.65 6.29
C GLY A 381 -13.63 -5.54 7.48
N GLY A 382 -14.43 -5.38 8.52
CA GLY A 382 -14.35 -6.22 9.69
C GLY A 382 -15.27 -5.74 10.80
N ALA A 383 -15.71 -6.67 11.64
CA ALA A 383 -16.50 -6.37 12.80
C ALA A 383 -15.62 -6.06 14.00
N SER A 384 -16.06 -5.11 14.80
CA SER A 384 -15.44 -4.77 16.06
C SER A 384 -16.50 -4.41 17.10
N ARG A 385 -16.16 -4.56 18.37
CA ARG A 385 -16.99 -4.10 19.45
C ARG A 385 -16.49 -2.76 19.97
N SER A 386 -17.40 -1.79 20.16
CA SER A 386 -17.03 -0.49 20.70
C SER A 386 -16.50 -0.63 22.12
N GLY A 387 -15.34 -0.04 22.37
CA GLY A 387 -14.72 -0.05 23.69
C GLY A 387 -15.07 1.20 24.52
N TRP A 388 -14.37 1.35 25.62
CA TRP A 388 -14.53 2.46 26.57
C TRP A 388 -14.21 3.84 25.97
N SER A 389 -13.50 3.92 24.83
CA SER A 389 -13.16 5.17 24.17
C SER A 389 -14.25 5.68 23.21
N ARG A 390 -15.41 5.00 23.18
CA ARG A 390 -16.54 5.41 22.36
C ARG A 390 -17.10 6.78 22.79
N ASP A 391 -17.79 7.42 21.88
CA ASP A 391 -18.53 8.65 22.21
C ASP A 391 -19.77 8.29 23.07
N VAL A 392 -19.86 8.91 24.21
CA VAL A 392 -20.96 8.73 25.18
C VAL A 392 -21.55 10.06 25.57
N ALA A 393 -21.39 11.10 24.76
CA ALA A 393 -21.87 12.46 25.05
C ALA A 393 -23.37 12.49 25.35
N GLU A 394 -24.15 11.60 24.77
CA GLU A 394 -25.60 11.49 24.99
C GLU A 394 -25.97 10.85 26.35
N LEU A 395 -25.03 10.20 27.00
CA LEU A 395 -25.28 9.51 28.26
C LEU A 395 -25.12 10.41 29.50
N GLY A 396 -24.94 11.69 29.28
CA GLY A 396 -24.81 12.68 30.37
C GLY A 396 -23.41 12.77 30.97
N LEU A 397 -23.28 13.50 32.04
CA LEU A 397 -22.04 13.73 32.78
C LEU A 397 -22.04 13.02 34.12
N GLY A 398 -20.85 12.74 34.66
CA GLY A 398 -20.68 12.20 36.02
C GLY A 398 -20.84 10.68 36.11
N GLY A 399 -21.62 10.22 37.08
CA GLY A 399 -21.81 8.79 37.39
C GLY A 399 -22.31 7.98 36.20
N PRO A 400 -23.43 8.33 35.57
CA PRO A 400 -23.99 7.57 34.44
C PRO A 400 -23.02 7.42 33.25
N MET A 401 -22.26 8.47 32.94
CA MET A 401 -21.22 8.38 31.91
C MET A 401 -20.10 7.40 32.27
N LYS A 402 -19.64 7.45 33.53
CA LYS A 402 -18.60 6.54 34.01
C LYS A 402 -19.07 5.09 33.96
N GLU A 403 -20.28 4.83 34.39
CA GLU A 403 -20.89 3.50 34.37
C GLU A 403 -21.04 2.98 32.95
N ALA A 404 -21.57 3.78 32.03
CA ALA A 404 -21.69 3.40 30.61
C ALA A 404 -20.33 3.10 29.94
N LEU A 405 -19.25 3.74 30.37
CA LEU A 405 -17.90 3.47 29.85
C LEU A 405 -17.28 2.18 30.41
N THR A 406 -17.83 1.58 31.46
CA THR A 406 -17.37 0.28 31.98
C THR A 406 -17.89 -0.88 31.15
N GLU A 407 -19.01 -0.68 30.45
CA GLU A 407 -19.63 -1.69 29.61
C GLU A 407 -19.11 -1.64 28.17
N PRO A 408 -18.89 -2.78 27.52
CA PRO A 408 -18.61 -2.81 26.10
C PRO A 408 -19.79 -2.25 25.30
N GLY A 409 -19.48 -1.47 24.26
CA GLY A 409 -20.51 -0.97 23.35
C GLY A 409 -21.03 -2.05 22.38
N PRO A 410 -21.89 -1.68 21.43
CA PRO A 410 -22.43 -2.63 20.45
C PRO A 410 -21.35 -3.15 19.51
N TRP A 411 -21.62 -4.30 18.88
CA TRP A 411 -20.87 -4.75 17.73
C TRP A 411 -21.24 -3.88 16.52
N SER A 412 -20.23 -3.54 15.75
CA SER A 412 -20.40 -2.83 14.47
C SER A 412 -19.47 -3.41 13.42
N MET A 413 -19.87 -3.28 12.16
CA MET A 413 -19.05 -3.67 11.02
C MET A 413 -19.16 -2.63 9.94
N GLY A 414 -18.02 -2.29 9.33
CA GLY A 414 -17.97 -1.54 8.09
C GLY A 414 -17.29 -2.36 7.01
N ILE A 415 -17.80 -2.27 5.78
CA ILE A 415 -17.17 -2.78 4.58
C ILE A 415 -16.96 -1.65 3.58
N THR A 416 -15.76 -1.57 3.04
CA THR A 416 -15.36 -0.55 2.07
C THR A 416 -14.97 -1.21 0.77
N ALA A 417 -15.56 -0.76 -0.32
CA ALA A 417 -15.26 -1.22 -1.66
C ALA A 417 -13.97 -0.61 -2.21
N PHE A 418 -13.28 -1.40 -3.02
CA PHE A 418 -12.10 -1.02 -3.78
C PHE A 418 -12.31 -1.42 -5.23
N GLY A 419 -12.46 -0.44 -6.11
CA GLY A 419 -12.67 -0.62 -7.53
C GLY A 419 -11.46 -0.14 -8.33
N GLU A 420 -11.32 -0.63 -9.53
CA GLU A 420 -10.25 -0.30 -10.46
C GLU A 420 -10.62 0.92 -11.29
N ILE A 421 -9.69 1.86 -11.49
CA ILE A 421 -9.79 2.92 -12.50
C ILE A 421 -9.20 2.38 -13.80
N LEU A 422 -9.89 2.61 -14.93
CA LEU A 422 -9.41 2.21 -16.23
C LEU A 422 -8.17 3.03 -16.66
N PRO A 423 -7.28 2.46 -17.47
CA PRO A 423 -6.08 3.14 -17.98
C PRO A 423 -6.45 4.15 -19.07
N TYR A 424 -7.06 5.26 -18.68
CA TYR A 424 -7.36 6.35 -19.61
C TYR A 424 -6.09 7.09 -20.00
N HIS A 425 -5.85 7.25 -21.29
CA HIS A 425 -4.65 7.92 -21.79
C HIS A 425 -4.53 9.38 -21.32
N ASP A 426 -5.64 10.07 -21.15
CA ASP A 426 -5.70 11.44 -20.64
C ASP A 426 -5.58 11.57 -19.11
N ASN A 427 -5.58 10.46 -18.38
CA ASN A 427 -5.12 10.41 -17.00
C ASN A 427 -3.58 10.36 -16.99
N LEU A 428 -2.95 11.48 -16.64
CA LEU A 428 -1.50 11.63 -16.81
C LEU A 428 -0.83 12.39 -15.66
N ILE A 429 0.48 12.22 -15.60
CA ILE A 429 1.38 13.09 -14.85
C ILE A 429 2.37 13.76 -15.79
N LYS A 430 2.78 14.96 -15.45
CA LYS A 430 3.82 15.73 -16.17
C LYS A 430 4.70 16.50 -15.18
N LEU A 431 5.84 16.97 -15.63
CA LEU A 431 6.68 17.89 -14.87
C LEU A 431 6.11 19.30 -14.93
N SER A 432 6.21 20.05 -13.82
CA SER A 432 5.80 21.45 -13.75
C SER A 432 6.87 22.36 -14.34
N ASP A 433 6.45 23.35 -15.13
CA ASP A 433 7.34 24.37 -15.66
C ASP A 433 7.67 25.47 -14.62
N THR A 434 6.88 25.58 -13.57
CA THR A 434 6.94 26.73 -12.64
C THR A 434 7.25 26.37 -11.20
N VAL A 435 6.81 25.20 -10.74
CA VAL A 435 6.98 24.76 -9.34
C VAL A 435 8.12 23.77 -9.22
N LYS A 436 9.02 24.03 -8.28
CA LYS A 436 10.15 23.15 -7.96
C LYS A 436 10.11 22.74 -6.48
N ASP A 437 10.70 21.59 -6.18
CA ASP A 437 10.95 21.16 -4.83
C ASP A 437 12.16 21.87 -4.20
N LYS A 438 12.45 21.61 -2.93
CA LYS A 438 13.55 22.29 -2.22
C LYS A 438 14.95 21.97 -2.77
N TRP A 439 15.07 20.94 -3.61
CA TRP A 439 16.32 20.58 -4.29
C TRP A 439 16.37 21.07 -5.75
N GLY A 440 15.41 21.91 -6.13
CA GLY A 440 15.36 22.54 -7.47
C GLY A 440 14.83 21.63 -8.57
N MET A 441 14.27 20.46 -8.24
CA MET A 441 13.66 19.58 -9.22
C MET A 441 12.20 19.99 -9.49
N GLU A 442 11.76 19.84 -10.73
CA GLU A 442 10.39 20.10 -11.16
C GLU A 442 9.40 19.26 -10.33
N ALA A 443 8.36 19.89 -9.80
CA ALA A 443 7.26 19.20 -9.14
C ALA A 443 6.44 18.40 -10.15
N LEU A 444 5.75 17.35 -9.69
CA LEU A 444 4.79 16.62 -10.52
C LEU A 444 3.44 17.32 -10.54
N VAL A 445 2.84 17.35 -11.71
CA VAL A 445 1.46 17.78 -11.92
C VAL A 445 0.61 16.53 -12.13
N MET A 446 -0.47 16.39 -11.36
CA MET A 446 -1.41 15.26 -11.40
C MET A 446 -2.66 15.68 -12.14
N ASN A 447 -2.99 14.98 -13.22
CA ASN A 447 -4.23 15.13 -13.97
C ASN A 447 -4.85 13.74 -14.15
N ALA A 448 -5.59 13.29 -13.15
CA ALA A 448 -6.25 11.98 -13.17
C ALA A 448 -7.61 12.05 -12.48
N GLU A 449 -8.60 11.43 -13.07
CA GLU A 449 -9.96 11.40 -12.55
C GLU A 449 -10.66 10.07 -12.87
N ILE A 450 -11.70 9.77 -12.11
CA ILE A 450 -12.66 8.71 -12.43
C ILE A 450 -13.63 9.21 -13.50
N LYS A 451 -14.05 8.30 -14.40
CA LYS A 451 -14.97 8.63 -15.51
C LYS A 451 -16.29 7.86 -15.40
N GLU A 452 -17.06 7.83 -16.46
CA GLU A 452 -18.41 7.23 -16.49
C GLU A 452 -18.41 5.76 -16.01
N ASN A 453 -17.42 4.98 -16.43
CA ASN A 453 -17.29 3.58 -16.02
C ASN A 453 -17.23 3.42 -14.50
N GLU A 454 -16.35 4.16 -13.84
CA GLU A 454 -16.20 4.12 -12.40
C GLU A 454 -17.41 4.75 -11.68
N GLN A 455 -18.03 5.78 -12.25
CA GLN A 455 -19.24 6.38 -11.66
C GLN A 455 -20.39 5.37 -11.58
N LYS A 456 -20.62 4.60 -12.64
CA LYS A 456 -21.60 3.50 -12.64
C LYS A 456 -21.25 2.42 -11.63
N MET A 457 -19.98 1.98 -11.59
CA MET A 457 -19.49 1.00 -10.63
C MET A 457 -19.72 1.44 -9.18
N ARG A 458 -19.55 2.73 -8.88
CA ARG A 458 -19.72 3.30 -7.53
C ARG A 458 -21.13 3.15 -6.98
N VAL A 459 -22.13 3.13 -7.83
CA VAL A 459 -23.54 2.88 -7.42
C VAL A 459 -23.68 1.45 -6.87
N ASP A 460 -23.18 0.47 -7.61
CA ASP A 460 -23.19 -0.94 -7.16
C ASP A 460 -22.35 -1.13 -5.89
N MET A 461 -21.20 -0.46 -5.80
CA MET A 461 -20.34 -0.53 -4.60
C MET A 461 -21.08 -0.15 -3.31
N MET A 462 -21.96 0.83 -3.35
CA MET A 462 -22.76 1.24 -2.18
C MET A 462 -23.94 0.30 -1.93
N ASN A 463 -24.69 -0.02 -2.98
CA ASN A 463 -25.90 -0.84 -2.88
C ASN A 463 -25.58 -2.27 -2.44
N ASP A 464 -24.59 -2.90 -3.07
CA ASP A 464 -24.14 -4.25 -2.70
C ASP A 464 -23.60 -4.33 -1.28
N ALA A 465 -22.92 -3.27 -0.82
CA ALA A 465 -22.44 -3.22 0.55
C ALA A 465 -23.58 -3.19 1.56
N ALA A 466 -24.58 -2.33 1.35
CA ALA A 466 -25.75 -2.24 2.21
C ALA A 466 -26.53 -3.55 2.23
N GLU A 467 -26.86 -4.09 1.05
CA GLU A 467 -27.55 -5.39 0.91
C GLU A 467 -26.82 -6.51 1.66
N MET A 468 -25.50 -6.63 1.48
CA MET A 468 -24.73 -7.69 2.17
C MET A 468 -24.73 -7.52 3.68
N LEU A 469 -24.64 -6.31 4.20
CA LEU A 469 -24.70 -6.09 5.64
C LEU A 469 -26.09 -6.40 6.21
N GLU A 470 -27.16 -6.03 5.51
CA GLU A 470 -28.54 -6.38 5.91
C GLU A 470 -28.74 -7.89 5.94
N VAL A 471 -28.33 -8.62 4.88
CA VAL A 471 -28.38 -10.08 4.82
C VAL A 471 -27.58 -10.71 5.95
N ALA A 472 -26.41 -10.16 6.28
CA ALA A 472 -25.60 -10.63 7.39
C ALA A 472 -26.23 -10.34 8.76
N GLY A 473 -27.27 -9.51 8.84
CA GLY A 473 -28.01 -9.19 10.05
C GLY A 473 -27.59 -7.91 10.74
N PHE A 474 -26.89 -7.04 10.04
CA PHE A 474 -26.56 -5.70 10.54
C PHE A 474 -27.74 -4.74 10.25
N LYS A 475 -27.86 -3.73 11.08
CA LYS A 475 -28.90 -2.69 11.01
C LYS A 475 -28.25 -1.31 11.01
N ASN A 476 -28.94 -0.32 10.40
CA ASN A 476 -28.61 1.12 10.35
C ASN A 476 -27.31 1.47 9.63
#